data_e176ac6fbfe8e15e206a8e2f1d10bcf8
#
_entry.id   e176ac6fbfe8e15e206a8e2f1d10bcf8
#
_cell.length_a   1.000
_cell.length_b   1.000
_cell.length_c   1.000
_cell.angle_alpha   90.00
_cell.angle_beta   90.00
_cell.angle_gamma   90.00
#
_symmetry.space_group_name_H-M   'P 1'
#
loop_
_entity.id
_entity.type
_entity.pdbx_description
1 polymer ?
#
loop_
_entity_poly.entity_id
_entity_poly.type
_entity_poly.pdbx_seq_one_letter_code
_entity_poly.pdbx_strand_id
1 'polypeptide(L)'
;MPLTDSYGKSQANDLDLGLYLVIETKVPEMVTSTCNPFFVSIPMTSVNGTNATDGGTRWIYAVTIYPKNLTGIPSLEKTLRENVDDTGKHEGTADDITDGYAHTGTASAGDVIDYQLISTLPSITSESTYLTEYTFIDTLSAGLSYNKKDIIIEFFSDAACTDLLDSWDESDGMFTATYSTTNANESVMTIKMTAAGLQEINTNKRVYTGASMVNSGYSDCTIRITYKATMHSDESVVYGDSGNPNEVVLLWKRSSQDYYDTLVDDAHVFTYAMELTKLFSDGNGNFENVEFIMQNDSDGYYVKA
;
A
#
# COMPACT_ATOMS: atom_id res chain seq x y z
N MET A 1 -3.29 34.44 15.59
CA MET A 1 -4.52 34.43 14.78
C MET A 1 -5.48 33.40 15.41
N PRO A 2 -6.83 33.60 15.31
CA PRO A 2 -7.79 32.58 15.72
C PRO A 2 -7.66 31.31 14.85
N LEU A 3 -8.26 30.21 15.30
CA LEU A 3 -8.42 29.05 14.47
C LEU A 3 -9.28 29.34 13.23
N THR A 4 -9.10 28.59 12.16
CA THR A 4 -9.97 28.70 10.99
C THR A 4 -11.39 28.28 11.32
N ASP A 5 -12.36 28.93 10.69
CA ASP A 5 -13.80 28.62 10.79
C ASP A 5 -14.15 27.37 9.91
N SER A 6 -15.44 27.04 9.84
CA SER A 6 -15.96 25.92 9.03
C SER A 6 -15.73 26.08 7.52
N TYR A 7 -15.36 27.25 7.04
CA TYR A 7 -15.00 27.54 5.66
C TYR A 7 -13.49 27.61 5.44
N GLY A 8 -12.69 27.26 6.45
CA GLY A 8 -11.24 27.31 6.38
C GLY A 8 -10.66 28.72 6.44
N LYS A 9 -11.41 29.72 6.91
CA LYS A 9 -10.98 31.10 6.97
C LYS A 9 -10.54 31.49 8.36
N SER A 10 -9.42 32.25 8.44
CA SER A 10 -8.97 32.95 9.63
C SER A 10 -8.54 34.37 9.24
N GLN A 11 -8.75 35.33 10.10
CA GLN A 11 -8.47 36.74 9.83
C GLN A 11 -7.70 37.38 10.98
N ALA A 12 -6.72 38.18 10.62
CA ALA A 12 -6.05 39.11 11.52
C ALA A 12 -6.33 40.54 11.05
N ASN A 13 -6.85 41.39 11.95
CA ASN A 13 -7.16 42.75 11.68
C ASN A 13 -6.15 43.69 12.37
N ASP A 14 -6.14 44.94 11.98
CA ASP A 14 -5.35 46.03 12.60
C ASP A 14 -3.84 45.71 12.62
N LEU A 15 -3.33 45.08 11.52
CA LEU A 15 -1.91 44.83 11.35
C LEU A 15 -1.21 46.12 10.85
N ASP A 16 -0.04 46.36 11.43
CA ASP A 16 0.86 47.43 10.95
C ASP A 16 1.42 47.10 9.56
N LEU A 17 1.94 48.11 8.88
CA LEU A 17 2.69 47.88 7.63
C LEU A 17 3.99 47.15 7.95
N GLY A 18 4.28 46.06 7.19
CA GLY A 18 5.48 45.30 7.44
C GLY A 18 5.55 43.95 6.72
N LEU A 19 6.58 43.19 7.06
CA LEU A 19 6.79 41.82 6.57
C LEU A 19 6.42 40.83 7.70
N TYR A 20 5.51 39.97 7.43
CA TYR A 20 4.98 38.99 8.37
C TYR A 20 5.42 37.59 7.98
N LEU A 21 5.92 36.82 8.95
CA LEU A 21 6.14 35.38 8.81
C LEU A 21 4.85 34.65 9.21
N VAL A 22 4.31 33.85 8.29
CA VAL A 22 3.12 33.03 8.53
C VAL A 22 3.57 31.60 8.75
N ILE A 23 3.15 31.02 9.88
CA ILE A 23 3.46 29.65 10.29
C ILE A 23 2.15 28.97 10.68
N GLU A 24 1.90 27.81 10.14
CA GLU A 24 0.80 26.94 10.56
C GLU A 24 1.25 26.14 11.79
N THR A 25 0.56 26.33 12.92
CA THR A 25 0.96 25.77 14.21
C THR A 25 0.02 24.67 14.71
N LYS A 26 -1.13 24.48 14.04
CA LYS A 26 -2.10 23.43 14.36
C LYS A 26 -2.80 23.00 13.08
N VAL A 27 -2.86 21.68 12.86
CA VAL A 27 -3.46 21.05 11.69
C VAL A 27 -4.48 20.00 12.10
N PRO A 28 -5.51 19.73 11.27
CA PRO A 28 -6.39 18.57 11.43
C PRO A 28 -5.60 17.25 11.26
N GLU A 29 -6.13 16.18 11.85
CA GLU A 29 -5.50 14.83 11.80
C GLU A 29 -5.28 14.28 10.37
N MET A 30 -6.09 14.72 9.40
CA MET A 30 -5.98 14.29 8.00
C MET A 30 -4.93 15.07 7.18
N VAL A 31 -4.25 16.05 7.78
CA VAL A 31 -3.22 16.82 7.08
C VAL A 31 -1.89 16.12 7.23
N THR A 32 -1.33 15.67 6.12
CA THR A 32 -0.06 14.93 6.07
C THR A 32 1.15 15.82 5.80
N SER A 33 0.92 17.02 5.28
CA SER A 33 1.97 18.02 5.13
C SER A 33 1.37 19.41 5.25
N THR A 34 1.94 20.23 6.12
CA THR A 34 1.61 21.66 6.24
C THR A 34 2.29 22.46 5.13
N CYS A 35 1.74 23.62 4.81
CA CYS A 35 2.49 24.55 3.98
C CYS A 35 3.74 25.01 4.73
N ASN A 36 4.86 25.15 4.02
CA ASN A 36 6.07 25.72 4.61
C ASN A 36 5.82 27.14 5.11
N PRO A 37 6.49 27.57 6.19
CA PRO A 37 6.46 28.97 6.61
C PRO A 37 6.80 29.91 5.45
N PHE A 38 6.02 30.95 5.28
CA PHE A 38 6.21 31.91 4.19
C PHE A 38 6.04 33.35 4.66
N PHE A 39 6.57 34.27 3.89
CA PHE A 39 6.48 35.68 4.20
C PHE A 39 5.35 36.36 3.43
N VAL A 40 4.67 37.27 4.08
CA VAL A 40 3.63 38.15 3.52
C VAL A 40 3.94 39.58 3.85
N SER A 41 4.02 40.43 2.84
CA SER A 41 4.15 41.87 3.04
C SER A 41 2.78 42.56 3.09
N ILE A 42 2.63 43.51 3.99
CA ILE A 42 1.47 44.41 4.02
C ILE A 42 2.01 45.82 3.87
N PRO A 43 1.67 46.54 2.77
CA PRO A 43 0.85 46.11 1.64
C PRO A 43 1.58 45.16 0.68
N MET A 44 0.80 44.40 -0.10
CA MET A 44 1.27 43.73 -1.28
C MET A 44 1.08 44.53 -2.55
N THR A 45 1.78 44.19 -3.61
CA THR A 45 1.54 44.71 -4.96
C THR A 45 0.77 43.70 -5.80
N SER A 46 -0.26 44.14 -6.52
CA SER A 46 -0.92 43.33 -7.55
C SER A 46 -0.13 43.40 -8.85
N VAL A 47 0.33 42.26 -9.36
CA VAL A 47 1.08 42.22 -10.63
C VAL A 47 0.16 42.12 -11.88
N ASN A 48 -1.12 41.81 -11.68
CA ASN A 48 -2.11 41.65 -12.75
C ASN A 48 -3.36 42.54 -12.50
N GLY A 49 -3.16 43.81 -12.34
CA GLY A 49 -4.28 44.76 -12.34
C GLY A 49 -4.95 44.77 -13.70
N THR A 50 -6.20 44.30 -13.77
CA THR A 50 -7.04 44.34 -14.96
C THR A 50 -7.47 45.75 -15.36
N ASN A 51 -7.08 46.77 -14.60
CA ASN A 51 -7.37 48.16 -14.90
C ASN A 51 -6.18 48.80 -15.59
N ALA A 52 -6.32 49.00 -16.88
CA ALA A 52 -5.33 49.60 -17.77
C ALA A 52 -4.93 51.04 -17.45
N THR A 53 -5.48 51.67 -16.43
CA THR A 53 -5.26 53.07 -16.09
C THR A 53 -4.11 53.35 -15.12
N ASP A 54 -3.60 52.33 -14.38
CA ASP A 54 -2.53 52.48 -13.39
C ASP A 54 -1.27 51.65 -13.63
N GLY A 55 -1.10 51.13 -14.83
CA GLY A 55 0.06 50.36 -15.19
C GLY A 55 0.15 48.99 -14.52
N GLY A 56 -0.93 48.50 -13.89
CA GLY A 56 -1.02 47.19 -13.27
C GLY A 56 -0.37 47.08 -11.90
N THR A 57 0.13 48.16 -11.30
CA THR A 57 0.71 48.15 -9.97
C THR A 57 -0.23 48.81 -8.98
N ARG A 58 -0.79 48.02 -8.08
CA ARG A 58 -1.72 48.51 -7.06
C ARG A 58 -1.28 47.99 -5.70
N TRP A 59 -1.30 48.88 -4.70
CA TRP A 59 -1.09 48.49 -3.33
C TRP A 59 -2.34 47.83 -2.74
N ILE A 60 -2.17 46.62 -2.20
CA ILE A 60 -3.24 45.84 -1.57
C ILE A 60 -2.99 45.82 -0.09
N TYR A 61 -3.87 46.47 0.69
CA TYR A 61 -3.81 46.50 2.14
C TYR A 61 -4.64 45.38 2.79
N ALA A 62 -5.67 44.87 2.11
CA ALA A 62 -6.42 43.70 2.51
C ALA A 62 -5.90 42.49 1.73
N VAL A 63 -4.89 41.82 2.27
CA VAL A 63 -4.21 40.70 1.63
C VAL A 63 -4.94 39.42 1.97
N THR A 64 -5.33 38.65 0.96
CA THR A 64 -5.85 37.27 1.11
C THR A 64 -4.83 36.27 0.57
N ILE A 65 -4.49 35.29 1.39
CA ILE A 65 -3.57 34.23 1.05
C ILE A 65 -4.29 32.89 1.17
N TYR A 66 -3.89 31.93 0.35
CA TYR A 66 -4.48 30.60 0.28
C TYR A 66 -3.38 29.54 0.52
N PRO A 67 -2.94 29.35 1.78
CA PRO A 67 -2.01 28.26 2.10
C PRO A 67 -2.67 26.94 1.75
N LYS A 68 -1.91 26.03 1.18
CA LYS A 68 -2.40 24.70 0.81
C LYS A 68 -1.67 23.66 1.60
N ASN A 69 -2.43 22.86 2.32
CA ASN A 69 -1.96 21.64 2.95
C ASN A 69 -2.20 20.47 2.02
N LEU A 70 -1.39 19.45 2.16
CA LEU A 70 -1.63 18.18 1.51
C LEU A 70 -2.48 17.33 2.43
N THR A 71 -3.60 16.88 1.92
CA THR A 71 -4.46 15.87 2.53
C THR A 71 -4.34 14.59 1.71
N GLY A 72 -4.44 13.46 2.35
CA GLY A 72 -4.32 12.16 1.72
C GLY A 72 -2.95 11.55 1.98
N ILE A 73 -2.96 10.56 2.84
CA ILE A 73 -1.92 9.56 3.00
C ILE A 73 -2.25 8.42 2.05
N PRO A 74 -1.26 7.67 1.56
CA PRO A 74 -1.53 6.37 0.97
C PRO A 74 -2.32 5.51 1.95
N SER A 75 -3.10 4.57 1.45
CA SER A 75 -3.57 3.43 2.23
C SER A 75 -2.62 2.24 2.02
N LEU A 76 -2.72 1.25 2.89
CA LEU A 76 -2.05 -0.03 2.71
C LEU A 76 -2.95 -1.12 3.30
N GLU A 77 -3.23 -2.13 2.49
CA GLU A 77 -3.95 -3.32 2.90
C GLU A 77 -3.24 -4.53 2.28
N LYS A 78 -2.99 -5.55 3.08
CA LYS A 78 -2.38 -6.79 2.67
C LYS A 78 -3.33 -7.94 2.91
N THR A 79 -3.53 -8.74 1.87
CA THR A 79 -4.39 -9.91 1.92
C THR A 79 -3.73 -11.09 1.19
N LEU A 80 -4.24 -12.28 1.45
CA LEU A 80 -3.81 -13.51 0.83
C LEU A 80 -5.00 -14.40 0.49
N ARG A 81 -4.78 -15.34 -0.41
CA ARG A 81 -5.69 -16.46 -0.65
C ARG A 81 -4.88 -17.68 -1.10
N GLU A 82 -5.46 -18.86 -1.01
CA GLU A 82 -4.92 -20.04 -1.65
C GLU A 82 -4.95 -19.87 -3.17
N ASN A 83 -3.88 -20.31 -3.86
CA ASN A 83 -3.81 -20.16 -5.31
C ASN A 83 -4.85 -21.04 -6.01
N VAL A 84 -5.53 -20.48 -7.00
CA VAL A 84 -6.54 -21.19 -7.80
C VAL A 84 -6.01 -22.41 -8.55
N ASP A 85 -4.70 -22.46 -8.81
CA ASP A 85 -4.05 -23.59 -9.48
C ASP A 85 -3.63 -24.69 -8.49
N ASP A 86 -3.83 -24.48 -7.20
CA ASP A 86 -3.62 -25.51 -6.19
C ASP A 86 -4.74 -26.55 -6.29
N THR A 87 -4.37 -27.67 -6.90
CA THR A 87 -5.30 -28.74 -7.25
C THR A 87 -5.57 -29.71 -6.09
N GLY A 88 -5.18 -29.32 -4.88
CA GLY A 88 -4.99 -30.41 -3.93
C GLY A 88 -6.16 -30.71 -3.03
N LYS A 89 -6.87 -29.77 -2.47
CA LYS A 89 -7.67 -30.15 -1.30
C LYS A 89 -8.86 -29.25 -1.00
N HIS A 90 -8.91 -28.14 -1.62
CA HIS A 90 -9.98 -27.20 -1.47
C HIS A 90 -10.63 -26.98 -2.83
N GLU A 91 -11.24 -28.04 -3.35
CA GLU A 91 -12.31 -27.86 -4.29
C GLU A 91 -13.49 -27.23 -3.54
N GLY A 92 -13.19 -26.11 -2.86
CA GLY A 92 -14.19 -25.14 -2.52
C GLY A 92 -14.93 -24.76 -3.78
N THR A 93 -16.14 -24.30 -3.67
CA THR A 93 -16.85 -23.74 -4.79
C THR A 93 -15.98 -22.68 -5.44
N ALA A 94 -16.10 -22.47 -6.74
CA ALA A 94 -15.35 -21.42 -7.45
C ALA A 94 -15.41 -20.04 -6.76
N ASP A 95 -16.43 -19.79 -5.96
CA ASP A 95 -16.63 -18.60 -5.16
C ASP A 95 -15.60 -18.47 -4.01
N ASP A 96 -15.18 -19.56 -3.39
CA ASP A 96 -14.18 -19.54 -2.31
C ASP A 96 -12.77 -19.22 -2.84
N ILE A 97 -12.54 -19.43 -4.12
CA ILE A 97 -11.25 -19.21 -4.77
C ILE A 97 -11.17 -17.81 -5.40
N THR A 98 -12.26 -17.31 -5.95
CA THR A 98 -12.27 -16.05 -6.72
C THR A 98 -12.39 -14.79 -5.86
N ASP A 99 -13.06 -14.88 -4.70
CA ASP A 99 -13.32 -13.74 -3.81
C ASP A 99 -12.55 -13.83 -2.49
N GLY A 100 -11.76 -14.88 -2.30
CA GLY A 100 -11.23 -15.29 -1.01
C GLY A 100 -9.98 -14.55 -0.52
N TYR A 101 -9.69 -13.33 -0.95
CA TYR A 101 -8.62 -12.55 -0.34
C TYR A 101 -9.03 -12.10 1.06
N ALA A 102 -8.22 -12.48 2.06
CA ALA A 102 -8.43 -12.15 3.47
C ALA A 102 -7.09 -11.92 4.19
N HIS A 103 -7.11 -11.36 5.39
CA HIS A 103 -5.89 -11.22 6.22
C HIS A 103 -5.38 -12.57 6.74
N THR A 104 -6.21 -13.60 6.70
CA THR A 104 -5.84 -14.95 7.15
C THR A 104 -6.29 -15.99 6.14
N GLY A 105 -5.51 -17.05 6.02
CA GLY A 105 -5.86 -18.22 5.20
C GLY A 105 -5.16 -19.46 5.73
N THR A 106 -5.48 -20.60 5.14
CA THR A 106 -4.83 -21.89 5.43
C THR A 106 -4.09 -22.40 4.23
N ALA A 107 -2.99 -23.11 4.43
CA ALA A 107 -2.26 -23.79 3.36
C ALA A 107 -1.58 -25.03 3.91
N SER A 108 -1.30 -25.96 3.02
CA SER A 108 -0.51 -27.15 3.30
C SER A 108 0.92 -26.99 2.81
N ALA A 109 1.82 -27.86 3.24
CA ALA A 109 3.19 -27.88 2.76
C ALA A 109 3.25 -28.06 1.23
N GLY A 110 3.96 -27.16 0.56
CA GLY A 110 4.11 -27.12 -0.89
C GLY A 110 3.03 -26.32 -1.62
N ASP A 111 1.99 -25.87 -0.94
CA ASP A 111 0.93 -25.08 -1.54
C ASP A 111 1.43 -23.67 -1.93
N VAL A 112 0.87 -23.17 -3.01
CA VAL A 112 1.13 -21.81 -3.50
C VAL A 112 0.06 -20.88 -2.93
N ILE A 113 0.49 -19.71 -2.48
CA ILE A 113 -0.35 -18.69 -1.89
C ILE A 113 -0.27 -17.45 -2.77
N ASP A 114 -1.41 -16.91 -3.14
CA ASP A 114 -1.52 -15.61 -3.80
C ASP A 114 -1.57 -14.51 -2.74
N TYR A 115 -0.70 -13.54 -2.85
CA TYR A 115 -0.71 -12.32 -2.03
C TYR A 115 -1.14 -11.12 -2.85
N GLN A 116 -1.83 -10.22 -2.18
CA GLN A 116 -2.29 -8.97 -2.75
C GLN A 116 -2.00 -7.82 -1.79
N LEU A 117 -1.42 -6.75 -2.33
CA LEU A 117 -1.30 -5.46 -1.66
C LEU A 117 -2.21 -4.46 -2.36
N ILE A 118 -3.03 -3.76 -1.61
CA ILE A 118 -3.84 -2.66 -2.09
C ILE A 118 -3.35 -1.36 -1.44
N SER A 119 -3.09 -0.36 -2.26
CA SER A 119 -2.63 0.94 -1.78
C SER A 119 -3.26 2.06 -2.61
N THR A 120 -3.75 3.10 -1.96
CA THR A 120 -4.24 4.29 -2.67
C THR A 120 -3.11 5.30 -2.78
N LEU A 121 -2.81 5.75 -3.99
CA LEU A 121 -1.83 6.82 -4.19
C LEU A 121 -2.30 8.13 -3.56
N PRO A 122 -1.39 8.88 -2.92
CA PRO A 122 -1.76 10.19 -2.41
C PRO A 122 -2.13 11.14 -3.55
N SER A 123 -3.05 12.05 -3.28
CA SER A 123 -3.42 13.09 -4.24
C SER A 123 -2.22 13.99 -4.54
N ILE A 124 -1.80 14.02 -5.80
CA ILE A 124 -0.71 14.87 -6.28
C ILE A 124 -1.32 16.05 -7.02
N THR A 125 -1.53 17.14 -6.29
CA THR A 125 -2.26 18.33 -6.82
C THR A 125 -1.36 19.46 -7.27
N SER A 126 -0.05 19.38 -7.03
CA SER A 126 0.90 20.48 -7.25
C SER A 126 2.17 19.97 -7.93
N GLU A 127 2.67 20.72 -8.92
CA GLU A 127 3.98 20.48 -9.53
C GLU A 127 5.14 20.67 -8.54
N SER A 128 4.91 21.37 -7.45
CA SER A 128 5.92 21.60 -6.40
C SER A 128 6.01 20.49 -5.37
N THR A 129 5.04 19.58 -5.35
CA THR A 129 5.02 18.46 -4.42
C THR A 129 4.72 17.18 -5.18
N TYR A 130 5.69 16.28 -5.22
CA TYR A 130 5.63 15.02 -5.95
C TYR A 130 6.28 13.90 -5.11
N LEU A 131 5.97 12.65 -5.44
CA LEU A 131 6.59 11.49 -4.79
C LEU A 131 8.04 11.34 -5.22
N THR A 132 8.93 11.20 -4.26
CA THR A 132 10.36 10.93 -4.46
C THR A 132 10.74 9.51 -4.06
N GLU A 133 9.87 8.83 -3.31
CA GLU A 133 10.01 7.43 -2.92
C GLU A 133 8.63 6.79 -2.80
N TYR A 134 8.49 5.58 -3.29
CA TYR A 134 7.33 4.71 -3.07
C TYR A 134 7.81 3.27 -3.17
N THR A 135 7.96 2.63 -2.02
CA THR A 135 8.66 1.35 -1.88
C THR A 135 7.89 0.45 -0.93
N PHE A 136 7.59 -0.76 -1.37
CA PHE A 136 7.02 -1.82 -0.53
C PHE A 136 8.15 -2.75 -0.10
N ILE A 137 8.27 -2.97 1.20
CA ILE A 137 9.20 -3.93 1.80
C ILE A 137 8.35 -5.02 2.43
N ASP A 138 8.39 -6.20 1.85
CA ASP A 138 7.55 -7.33 2.21
C ASP A 138 8.42 -8.42 2.83
N THR A 139 8.03 -8.96 3.98
CA THR A 139 8.83 -9.91 4.76
C THR A 139 8.00 -11.15 5.06
N LEU A 140 8.32 -12.25 4.40
CA LEU A 140 7.78 -13.58 4.67
C LEU A 140 8.51 -14.23 5.85
N SER A 141 7.77 -14.89 6.74
CA SER A 141 8.34 -15.79 7.73
C SER A 141 9.18 -16.91 7.10
N ALA A 142 10.04 -17.54 7.90
CA ALA A 142 10.98 -18.57 7.42
C ALA A 142 10.32 -19.77 6.75
N GLY A 143 9.04 -20.07 7.08
CA GLY A 143 8.26 -21.15 6.46
C GLY A 143 7.73 -20.88 5.06
N LEU A 144 8.03 -19.71 4.48
CA LEU A 144 7.53 -19.26 3.20
C LEU A 144 8.66 -18.77 2.29
N SER A 145 8.50 -18.89 0.97
CA SER A 145 9.44 -18.34 0.00
C SER A 145 8.72 -17.73 -1.20
N TYR A 146 9.23 -16.60 -1.72
CA TYR A 146 8.70 -15.96 -2.93
C TYR A 146 8.95 -16.80 -4.18
N ASN A 147 7.98 -16.88 -5.06
CA ASN A 147 8.15 -17.53 -6.36
C ASN A 147 8.99 -16.70 -7.33
N LYS A 148 9.33 -15.46 -7.00
CA LYS A 148 10.24 -14.54 -7.71
C LYS A 148 9.91 -14.35 -9.19
N LYS A 149 8.63 -14.42 -9.52
CA LYS A 149 8.08 -14.23 -10.87
C LYS A 149 6.69 -13.64 -10.74
N ASP A 150 6.23 -13.08 -11.84
CA ASP A 150 4.84 -12.66 -12.00
C ASP A 150 4.38 -11.57 -11.01
N ILE A 151 5.31 -10.67 -10.60
CA ILE A 151 4.91 -9.46 -9.90
C ILE A 151 4.25 -8.53 -10.91
N ILE A 152 3.00 -8.17 -10.63
CA ILE A 152 2.23 -7.25 -11.44
C ILE A 152 1.81 -6.08 -10.55
N ILE A 153 1.98 -4.87 -11.05
CA ILE A 153 1.47 -3.64 -10.44
C ILE A 153 0.41 -3.07 -11.36
N GLU A 154 -0.81 -3.01 -10.87
CA GLU A 154 -1.95 -2.50 -11.61
C GLU A 154 -2.47 -1.22 -10.98
N PHE A 155 -2.96 -0.30 -11.82
CA PHE A 155 -3.52 0.98 -11.41
C PHE A 155 -5.00 1.03 -11.78
N PHE A 156 -5.85 1.38 -10.83
CA PHE A 156 -7.29 1.46 -11.02
C PHE A 156 -7.82 2.83 -10.66
N SER A 157 -8.85 3.29 -11.38
CA SER A 157 -9.53 4.54 -11.07
C SER A 157 -10.46 4.46 -9.86
N ASP A 158 -10.79 3.26 -9.40
CA ASP A 158 -11.72 2.97 -8.32
C ASP A 158 -11.10 2.09 -7.23
N ALA A 159 -11.65 2.20 -6.02
CA ALA A 159 -11.18 1.44 -4.86
C ALA A 159 -11.51 -0.07 -4.92
N ALA A 160 -12.46 -0.46 -5.77
CA ALA A 160 -12.84 -1.87 -5.95
C ALA A 160 -11.95 -2.59 -6.98
N CYS A 161 -10.98 -1.91 -7.57
CA CYS A 161 -10.07 -2.43 -8.59
C CYS A 161 -10.81 -3.05 -9.80
N THR A 162 -11.86 -2.38 -10.28
CA THR A 162 -12.66 -2.84 -11.43
C THR A 162 -12.36 -2.09 -12.72
N ASP A 163 -11.93 -0.84 -12.63
CA ASP A 163 -11.63 0.02 -13.80
C ASP A 163 -10.11 0.20 -13.94
N LEU A 164 -9.51 -0.73 -14.69
CA LEU A 164 -8.06 -0.78 -14.91
C LEU A 164 -7.60 0.36 -15.82
N LEU A 165 -6.65 1.15 -15.35
CA LEU A 165 -6.02 2.23 -16.10
C LEU A 165 -4.70 1.79 -16.76
N ASP A 166 -3.87 1.05 -16.01
CA ASP A 166 -2.56 0.61 -16.48
C ASP A 166 -2.08 -0.62 -15.71
N SER A 167 -1.11 -1.33 -16.27
CA SER A 167 -0.49 -2.50 -15.66
C SER A 167 0.99 -2.56 -16.02
N TRP A 168 1.84 -2.73 -15.01
CA TRP A 168 3.30 -2.84 -15.15
C TRP A 168 3.79 -4.20 -14.69
N ASP A 169 4.72 -4.76 -15.45
CA ASP A 169 5.55 -5.88 -15.04
C ASP A 169 7.04 -5.45 -14.90
N GLU A 170 7.91 -6.36 -14.48
CA GLU A 170 9.34 -6.04 -14.29
C GLU A 170 10.03 -5.64 -15.60
N SER A 171 9.54 -6.05 -16.77
CA SER A 171 10.13 -5.73 -18.08
C SER A 171 9.88 -4.28 -18.51
N ASP A 172 8.87 -3.61 -17.94
CA ASP A 172 8.56 -2.22 -18.23
C ASP A 172 9.59 -1.25 -17.61
N GLY A 173 10.35 -1.72 -16.61
CA GLY A 173 11.37 -0.92 -15.94
C GLY A 173 10.82 0.18 -15.04
N MET A 174 9.53 0.18 -14.74
CA MET A 174 8.86 1.16 -13.89
C MET A 174 9.09 0.89 -12.41
N PHE A 175 9.38 -0.33 -12.05
CA PHE A 175 9.78 -0.75 -10.70
C PHE A 175 10.91 -1.77 -10.76
N THR A 176 11.50 -2.05 -9.61
CA THR A 176 12.45 -3.15 -9.41
C THR A 176 12.00 -4.02 -8.25
N ALA A 177 12.13 -5.32 -8.37
CA ALA A 177 11.96 -6.27 -7.28
C ALA A 177 13.32 -6.85 -6.90
N THR A 178 13.70 -6.72 -5.64
CA THR A 178 14.95 -7.29 -5.11
C THR A 178 14.65 -8.19 -3.92
N TYR A 179 15.46 -9.23 -3.76
CA TYR A 179 15.25 -10.26 -2.75
C TYR A 179 16.47 -10.40 -1.85
N SER A 180 16.22 -10.54 -0.56
CA SER A 180 17.25 -10.81 0.45
C SER A 180 16.70 -11.76 1.53
N THR A 181 17.57 -12.18 2.44
CA THR A 181 17.17 -13.03 3.58
C THR A 181 17.70 -12.41 4.86
N THR A 182 16.88 -12.38 5.91
CA THR A 182 17.27 -11.91 7.24
C THR A 182 18.10 -12.94 7.99
N ASN A 183 18.69 -12.54 9.11
CA ASN A 183 19.39 -13.49 10.01
C ASN A 183 18.45 -14.53 10.64
N ALA A 184 17.13 -14.28 10.64
CA ALA A 184 16.10 -15.22 11.08
C ALA A 184 15.59 -16.15 9.98
N ASN A 185 16.26 -16.17 8.82
CA ASN A 185 15.88 -16.89 7.61
C ASN A 185 14.55 -16.44 6.99
N GLU A 186 14.08 -15.26 7.33
CA GLU A 186 12.90 -14.66 6.70
C GLU A 186 13.28 -14.16 5.30
N SER A 187 12.39 -14.34 4.35
CA SER A 187 12.58 -13.86 2.97
C SER A 187 12.03 -12.45 2.84
N VAL A 188 12.85 -11.51 2.37
CA VAL A 188 12.46 -10.11 2.15
C VAL A 188 12.44 -9.81 0.67
N MET A 189 11.32 -9.27 0.21
CA MET A 189 11.15 -8.71 -1.12
C MET A 189 11.01 -7.19 -1.01
N THR A 190 11.77 -6.45 -1.81
CA THR A 190 11.64 -5.00 -1.91
C THR A 190 11.20 -4.63 -3.31
N ILE A 191 9.98 -4.11 -3.42
CA ILE A 191 9.41 -3.57 -4.66
C ILE A 191 9.55 -2.05 -4.60
N LYS A 192 10.43 -1.52 -5.41
CA LYS A 192 10.76 -0.09 -5.43
C LYS A 192 10.43 0.54 -6.77
N MET A 193 9.64 1.62 -6.78
CA MET A 193 9.43 2.41 -7.99
C MET A 193 10.73 3.03 -8.47
N THR A 194 11.03 2.86 -9.74
CA THR A 194 12.20 3.50 -10.38
C THR A 194 11.98 5.00 -10.59
N ALA A 195 13.02 5.71 -11.01
CA ALA A 195 12.86 7.10 -11.41
C ALA A 195 11.85 7.25 -12.57
N ALA A 196 11.78 6.28 -13.50
CA ALA A 196 10.82 6.27 -14.58
C ALA A 196 9.38 6.05 -14.06
N GLY A 197 9.18 5.07 -13.17
CA GLY A 197 7.88 4.81 -12.55
C GLY A 197 7.39 5.99 -11.71
N LEU A 198 8.28 6.60 -10.91
CA LEU A 198 7.94 7.80 -10.14
C LEU A 198 7.63 8.99 -11.07
N GLN A 199 8.34 9.14 -12.19
CA GLN A 199 8.05 10.17 -13.17
C GLN A 199 6.66 9.95 -13.80
N GLU A 200 6.32 8.72 -14.15
CA GLU A 200 5.00 8.37 -14.69
C GLU A 200 3.90 8.70 -13.69
N ILE A 201 4.03 8.25 -12.44
CA ILE A 201 3.09 8.55 -11.36
C ILE A 201 2.93 10.07 -11.15
N ASN A 202 4.03 10.83 -11.15
CA ASN A 202 4.03 12.25 -10.86
C ASN A 202 3.62 13.13 -12.06
N THR A 203 3.80 12.63 -13.30
CA THR A 203 3.52 13.40 -14.53
C THR A 203 2.02 13.52 -14.78
N ASN A 204 1.24 12.75 -14.12
CA ASN A 204 -0.19 12.70 -14.29
C ASN A 204 -0.90 13.92 -13.72
N LYS A 205 -1.02 14.90 -14.57
CA LYS A 205 -1.68 16.16 -14.29
C LYS A 205 -3.19 16.00 -14.41
N ARG A 206 -3.92 16.53 -13.43
CA ARG A 206 -5.34 16.76 -13.59
C ARG A 206 -5.56 17.73 -14.74
N VAL A 207 -6.08 17.24 -15.85
CA VAL A 207 -6.43 18.08 -17.01
C VAL A 207 -7.87 18.55 -16.86
N TYR A 208 -8.08 19.84 -16.95
CA TYR A 208 -9.41 20.43 -17.00
C TYR A 208 -9.82 20.60 -18.48
N THR A 209 -10.97 20.05 -18.85
CA THR A 209 -11.62 20.30 -20.12
C THR A 209 -12.88 21.11 -19.84
N GLY A 210 -12.80 22.43 -20.05
CA GLY A 210 -13.86 23.34 -19.65
C GLY A 210 -14.01 23.44 -18.14
N ALA A 211 -15.23 23.29 -17.62
CA ALA A 211 -15.51 23.28 -16.18
C ALA A 211 -15.39 21.88 -15.53
N SER A 212 -15.13 20.86 -16.33
CA SER A 212 -15.04 19.48 -15.87
C SER A 212 -13.57 19.07 -15.71
N MET A 213 -13.22 18.56 -14.54
CA MET A 213 -11.92 17.96 -14.29
C MET A 213 -11.91 16.55 -14.89
N VAL A 214 -11.05 16.35 -15.87
CA VAL A 214 -10.75 15.01 -16.38
C VAL A 214 -9.50 14.53 -15.65
N ASN A 215 -9.62 13.51 -14.82
CA ASN A 215 -8.46 12.84 -14.26
C ASN A 215 -7.75 12.13 -15.42
N SER A 216 -6.61 12.64 -15.83
CA SER A 216 -5.67 11.88 -16.62
C SER A 216 -4.53 11.51 -15.65
N GLY A 217 -4.52 10.27 -15.15
CA GLY A 217 -3.39 9.77 -14.46
C GLY A 217 -3.60 9.10 -13.10
N TYR A 218 -2.49 8.86 -12.39
CA TYR A 218 -2.46 7.99 -11.22
C TYR A 218 -2.72 8.69 -9.88
N SER A 219 -3.03 9.98 -9.88
CA SER A 219 -3.40 10.71 -8.67
C SER A 219 -4.71 10.15 -8.10
N ASP A 220 -4.70 9.81 -6.83
CA ASP A 220 -5.83 9.15 -6.12
C ASP A 220 -6.20 7.76 -6.68
N CYS A 221 -5.37 7.15 -7.53
CA CYS A 221 -5.59 5.80 -8.02
C CYS A 221 -5.36 4.76 -6.93
N THR A 222 -6.04 3.65 -7.07
CA THR A 222 -5.74 2.43 -6.30
C THR A 222 -4.68 1.63 -7.04
N ILE A 223 -3.60 1.28 -6.33
CA ILE A 223 -2.58 0.34 -6.78
C ILE A 223 -2.93 -1.03 -6.22
N ARG A 224 -2.89 -2.04 -7.08
CA ARG A 224 -2.90 -3.44 -6.70
C ARG A 224 -1.58 -4.08 -7.10
N ILE A 225 -0.89 -4.71 -6.15
CA ILE A 225 0.30 -5.50 -6.40
C ILE A 225 -0.03 -6.95 -6.09
N THR A 226 0.22 -7.85 -7.03
CA THR A 226 0.03 -9.28 -6.86
C THR A 226 1.34 -10.04 -7.02
N TYR A 227 1.56 -11.03 -6.18
CA TYR A 227 2.71 -11.93 -6.23
C TYR A 227 2.36 -13.25 -5.55
N LYS A 228 3.24 -14.23 -5.69
CA LYS A 228 3.03 -15.58 -5.16
C LYS A 228 4.16 -15.99 -4.23
N ALA A 229 3.82 -16.79 -3.24
CA ALA A 229 4.76 -17.48 -2.36
C ALA A 229 4.37 -18.95 -2.21
N THR A 230 5.33 -19.79 -1.83
CA THR A 230 5.13 -21.20 -1.59
C THR A 230 5.44 -21.53 -0.14
N MET A 231 4.59 -22.31 0.51
CA MET A 231 4.82 -22.85 1.84
C MET A 231 5.86 -23.96 1.79
N HIS A 232 6.83 -23.92 2.69
CA HIS A 232 7.85 -24.96 2.81
C HIS A 232 7.25 -26.28 3.34
N SER A 233 8.03 -27.35 3.24
CA SER A 233 7.70 -28.67 3.79
C SER A 233 8.66 -29.12 4.89
N ASP A 234 9.48 -28.23 5.40
CA ASP A 234 10.52 -28.47 6.37
C ASP A 234 10.16 -27.88 7.77
N GLU A 235 11.08 -28.00 8.71
CA GLU A 235 10.92 -27.54 10.09
C GLU A 235 10.87 -26.01 10.26
N SER A 236 11.03 -25.23 9.20
CA SER A 236 10.87 -23.78 9.22
C SER A 236 9.40 -23.34 9.27
N VAL A 237 8.49 -24.25 8.93
CA VAL A 237 7.03 -23.99 8.97
C VAL A 237 6.53 -24.00 10.40
N VAL A 238 5.77 -22.97 10.76
CA VAL A 238 5.14 -22.89 12.07
C VAL A 238 3.72 -23.44 11.99
N TYR A 239 3.49 -24.51 12.73
CA TYR A 239 2.18 -25.17 12.81
C TYR A 239 1.33 -24.57 13.96
N GLY A 240 0.03 -24.53 13.77
CA GLY A 240 -0.94 -24.09 14.75
C GLY A 240 -1.19 -22.58 14.77
N ASP A 241 -1.65 -22.07 15.92
CA ASP A 241 -2.26 -20.75 16.05
C ASP A 241 -1.29 -19.57 15.88
N SER A 242 0.01 -19.79 15.93
CA SER A 242 1.00 -18.74 15.65
C SER A 242 1.08 -18.39 14.18
N GLY A 243 0.81 -19.36 13.30
CA GLY A 243 0.81 -19.17 11.85
C GLY A 243 2.16 -18.76 11.26
N ASN A 244 2.16 -18.49 9.98
CA ASN A 244 3.31 -18.03 9.20
C ASN A 244 2.99 -16.63 8.68
N PRO A 245 3.46 -15.57 9.38
CA PRO A 245 3.15 -14.19 9.01
C PRO A 245 3.89 -13.74 7.76
N ASN A 246 3.27 -12.80 7.07
CA ASN A 246 3.87 -11.99 6.04
C ASN A 246 3.52 -10.53 6.30
N GLU A 247 4.52 -9.72 6.64
CA GLU A 247 4.38 -8.29 6.92
C GLU A 247 4.81 -7.46 5.72
N VAL A 248 4.11 -6.37 5.44
CA VAL A 248 4.52 -5.37 4.46
C VAL A 248 4.65 -4.00 5.09
N VAL A 249 5.72 -3.30 4.73
CA VAL A 249 5.95 -1.89 5.05
C VAL A 249 5.92 -1.10 3.76
N LEU A 250 5.00 -0.14 3.65
CA LEU A 250 5.07 0.89 2.62
C LEU A 250 5.91 2.05 3.13
N LEU A 251 7.01 2.31 2.46
CA LEU A 251 7.89 3.46 2.68
C LEU A 251 7.66 4.47 1.56
N TRP A 252 7.29 5.70 1.90
CA TRP A 252 7.03 6.73 0.93
C TRP A 252 7.53 8.11 1.38
N LYS A 253 7.85 8.95 0.39
CA LYS A 253 8.37 10.29 0.63
C LYS A 253 7.90 11.26 -0.44
N ARG A 254 7.61 12.49 -0.04
CA ARG A 254 7.34 13.62 -0.95
C ARG A 254 8.52 14.57 -1.04
N SER A 255 8.63 15.29 -2.15
CA SER A 255 9.68 16.29 -2.36
C SER A 255 9.67 17.44 -1.34
N SER A 256 8.51 17.69 -0.72
CA SER A 256 8.34 18.73 0.32
C SER A 256 8.68 18.27 1.74
N GLN A 257 9.12 17.02 1.92
CA GLN A 257 9.44 16.42 3.23
C GLN A 257 10.88 15.93 3.26
N ASP A 258 11.55 16.09 4.42
CA ASP A 258 12.90 15.57 4.64
C ASP A 258 12.92 14.19 5.30
N TYR A 259 11.75 13.65 5.65
CA TYR A 259 11.60 12.35 6.30
C TYR A 259 10.73 11.40 5.46
N TYR A 260 10.82 10.13 5.77
CA TYR A 260 9.97 9.08 5.21
C TYR A 260 8.78 8.84 6.12
N ASP A 261 7.61 8.63 5.52
CA ASP A 261 6.43 8.10 6.20
C ASP A 261 6.32 6.59 5.93
N THR A 262 5.74 5.86 6.86
CA THR A 262 5.56 4.41 6.77
C THR A 262 4.13 4.01 7.12
N LEU A 263 3.63 3.00 6.41
CA LEU A 263 2.44 2.24 6.78
C LEU A 263 2.83 0.77 6.88
N VAL A 264 2.20 0.04 7.75
CA VAL A 264 2.47 -1.39 7.97
C VAL A 264 1.15 -2.14 7.97
N ASP A 265 1.14 -3.31 7.32
CA ASP A 265 0.05 -4.26 7.38
C ASP A 265 0.58 -5.69 7.25
N ASP A 266 -0.20 -6.69 7.68
CA ASP A 266 0.22 -8.08 7.67
C ASP A 266 -0.92 -9.04 7.31
N ALA A 267 -0.54 -10.24 6.88
CA ALA A 267 -1.44 -11.35 6.65
C ALA A 267 -0.80 -12.66 7.13
N HIS A 268 -1.62 -13.59 7.62
CA HIS A 268 -1.15 -14.83 8.25
C HIS A 268 -1.65 -16.08 7.52
N VAL A 269 -0.73 -16.99 7.21
CA VAL A 269 -1.06 -18.33 6.72
C VAL A 269 -0.94 -19.32 7.86
N PHE A 270 -2.01 -20.05 8.12
CA PHE A 270 -2.05 -21.09 9.13
C PHE A 270 -1.92 -22.47 8.47
N THR A 271 -1.19 -23.34 9.13
CA THR A 271 -1.10 -24.74 8.79
C THR A 271 -1.15 -25.60 10.03
N TYR A 272 -1.69 -26.78 9.92
CA TYR A 272 -1.90 -27.67 11.06
C TYR A 272 -1.31 -29.03 10.77
N ALA A 273 -0.76 -29.67 11.79
CA ALA A 273 -0.22 -31.02 11.71
C ALA A 273 -0.87 -31.92 12.76
N MET A 274 -0.97 -33.19 12.44
CA MET A 274 -1.39 -34.21 13.39
C MET A 274 -0.35 -35.32 13.41
N GLU A 275 0.09 -35.67 14.60
CA GLU A 275 0.93 -36.85 14.84
C GLU A 275 0.07 -38.02 15.35
N LEU A 276 0.28 -39.18 14.78
CA LEU A 276 -0.39 -40.40 15.18
C LEU A 276 0.62 -41.45 15.60
N THR A 277 0.58 -41.85 16.87
CA THR A 277 1.43 -42.91 17.42
C THR A 277 0.63 -44.17 17.68
N LYS A 278 1.01 -45.27 17.01
CA LYS A 278 0.41 -46.59 17.24
C LYS A 278 1.07 -47.30 18.40
N LEU A 279 0.26 -47.75 19.34
CA LEU A 279 0.69 -48.56 20.46
C LEU A 279 -0.05 -49.91 20.45
N PHE A 280 0.63 -50.99 20.82
CA PHE A 280 0.03 -52.27 21.11
C PHE A 280 -0.01 -52.48 22.60
N SER A 281 -1.15 -52.89 23.13
CA SER A 281 -1.38 -53.06 24.57
C SER A 281 -0.54 -54.15 25.24
N ASP A 282 -0.12 -55.13 24.46
CA ASP A 282 0.71 -56.29 24.90
C ASP A 282 2.22 -56.09 24.59
N GLY A 283 2.59 -54.98 23.94
CA GLY A 283 3.97 -54.69 23.56
C GLY A 283 4.57 -55.54 22.45
N ASN A 284 3.79 -56.41 21.82
CA ASN A 284 4.27 -57.42 20.85
C ASN A 284 3.92 -57.15 19.39
N GLY A 285 3.31 -56.02 19.09
CA GLY A 285 2.91 -55.69 17.73
C GLY A 285 4.08 -55.29 16.82
N ASN A 286 3.96 -55.58 15.50
CA ASN A 286 4.84 -55.03 14.50
C ASN A 286 4.24 -53.75 13.93
N PHE A 287 4.85 -52.63 14.22
CA PHE A 287 4.38 -51.30 13.81
C PHE A 287 4.52 -51.06 12.30
N GLU A 288 5.46 -51.72 11.65
CA GLU A 288 5.76 -51.51 10.23
C GLU A 288 4.64 -52.00 9.29
N ASN A 289 3.71 -52.80 9.78
CA ASN A 289 2.60 -53.32 9.01
C ASN A 289 1.25 -52.68 9.36
N VAL A 290 1.26 -51.51 9.94
CA VAL A 290 0.03 -50.78 10.29
C VAL A 290 -0.15 -49.64 9.31
N GLU A 291 -1.25 -49.63 8.59
CA GLU A 291 -1.64 -48.58 7.66
C GLU A 291 -2.82 -47.81 8.25
N PHE A 292 -2.79 -46.52 8.08
CA PHE A 292 -3.88 -45.61 8.48
C PHE A 292 -4.39 -44.86 7.27
N ILE A 293 -5.67 -44.64 7.25
CA ILE A 293 -6.35 -43.71 6.32
C ILE A 293 -6.96 -42.60 7.17
N MET A 294 -6.66 -41.35 6.82
CA MET A 294 -7.26 -40.20 7.43
C MET A 294 -8.13 -39.45 6.43
N GLN A 295 -9.36 -39.21 6.81
CA GLN A 295 -10.32 -38.51 5.98
C GLN A 295 -10.79 -37.26 6.72
N ASN A 296 -10.87 -36.14 6.05
CA ASN A 296 -11.49 -34.94 6.56
C ASN A 296 -13.03 -35.11 6.46
N ASP A 297 -13.74 -35.04 7.57
CA ASP A 297 -15.18 -35.25 7.65
C ASP A 297 -15.97 -34.08 7.02
N SER A 298 -15.37 -32.89 6.96
CA SER A 298 -16.03 -31.70 6.42
C SER A 298 -16.19 -31.72 4.92
N ASP A 299 -15.20 -32.23 4.20
CA ASP A 299 -15.13 -32.22 2.73
C ASP A 299 -15.07 -33.63 2.12
N GLY A 300 -14.84 -34.66 2.92
CA GLY A 300 -14.77 -36.05 2.50
C GLY A 300 -13.44 -36.44 1.83
N TYR A 301 -12.47 -35.55 1.75
CA TYR A 301 -11.16 -35.84 1.15
C TYR A 301 -10.23 -36.60 2.08
N TYR A 302 -9.35 -37.40 1.49
CA TYR A 302 -8.31 -38.10 2.21
C TYR A 302 -7.05 -37.27 2.31
N VAL A 303 -6.47 -37.26 3.50
CA VAL A 303 -5.18 -36.60 3.70
C VAL A 303 -4.10 -37.42 3.04
N LYS A 304 -3.33 -36.83 2.14
CA LYS A 304 -2.19 -37.42 1.49
C LYS A 304 -0.96 -37.25 2.39
N ALA A 305 -0.29 -38.36 2.70
CA ALA A 305 0.99 -38.38 3.41
C ALA A 305 2.15 -38.04 2.49
#